data_c29023932ec80b30aa86cfe501f81d9e
#
_entry.id   c29023932ec80b30aa86cfe501f81d9e
#
_cell.length_a   1.000
_cell.length_b   1.000
_cell.length_c   1.000
_cell.angle_alpha   90.00
_cell.angle_beta   90.00
_cell.angle_gamma   90.00
#
_symmetry.space_group_name_H-M   'P 1'
#
loop_
_entity.id
_entity.type
_entity.pdbx_description
1 polymer ?
#
loop_
_entity_poly.entity_id
_entity_poly.type
_entity_poly.pdbx_seq_one_letter_code
_entity_poly.pdbx_strand_id
1 'polypeptide(L)'
;GSLFINTSRGPVIDEKALIETLKTKNITALLDVYDKEPLPQDSELIGLENVILFPHMAGPTYDRREKITLKLIDDIVRFEKGEDLLNVVDKETAIKMTVA
;
A
#
# COMPACT_ATOMS: atom_id res chain seq x y z
N GLY A 1 -4.05 -20.93 12.11
CA GLY A 1 -4.35 -20.01 11.06
C GLY A 1 -3.87 -18.61 11.38
N SER A 2 -2.99 -18.10 10.52
CA SER A 2 -2.52 -16.72 10.60
C SER A 2 -3.21 -15.89 9.51
N LEU A 3 -3.41 -14.58 9.76
CA LEU A 3 -3.88 -13.64 8.77
C LEU A 3 -2.69 -12.79 8.28
N PHE A 4 -2.51 -12.76 6.97
CA PHE A 4 -1.55 -11.89 6.29
C PHE A 4 -2.30 -10.76 5.57
N ILE A 5 -1.90 -9.52 5.76
CA ILE A 5 -2.54 -8.35 5.13
C ILE A 5 -1.48 -7.52 4.42
N ASN A 6 -1.71 -7.21 3.13
CA ASN A 6 -0.90 -6.24 2.38
C ASN A 6 -1.78 -5.17 1.76
N THR A 7 -1.68 -3.96 2.29
CA THR A 7 -2.32 -2.74 1.79
C THR A 7 -1.29 -1.67 1.43
N SER A 8 -0.03 -2.05 1.29
CA SER A 8 1.11 -1.16 1.03
C SER A 8 1.42 -1.10 -0.47
N ARG A 9 2.26 -2.01 -0.95
CA ARG A 9 2.61 -2.16 -2.37
C ARG A 9 2.86 -3.65 -2.67
N GLY A 10 2.59 -4.09 -3.91
CA GLY A 10 2.87 -5.44 -4.36
C GLY A 10 4.33 -5.84 -4.11
N PRO A 11 5.31 -5.10 -4.66
CA PRO A 11 6.73 -5.45 -4.59
C PRO A 11 7.37 -5.47 -3.19
N VAL A 12 6.65 -5.17 -2.10
CA VAL A 12 7.19 -5.32 -0.73
C VAL A 12 7.23 -6.77 -0.26
N ILE A 13 6.62 -7.66 -1.04
CA ILE A 13 6.63 -9.10 -0.80
C ILE A 13 7.03 -9.85 -2.08
N ASP A 14 7.48 -11.06 -1.94
CA ASP A 14 7.57 -12.01 -3.05
C ASP A 14 6.19 -12.66 -3.26
N GLU A 15 5.42 -12.17 -4.23
CA GLU A 15 4.05 -12.64 -4.50
C GLU A 15 4.04 -14.12 -4.87
N LYS A 16 5.04 -14.60 -5.60
CA LYS A 16 5.14 -16.02 -5.96
C LYS A 16 5.37 -16.89 -4.73
N ALA A 17 6.26 -16.50 -3.84
CA ALA A 17 6.50 -17.20 -2.59
C ALA A 17 5.26 -17.16 -1.67
N LEU A 18 4.51 -16.06 -1.68
CA LEU A 18 3.24 -15.95 -0.96
C LEU A 18 2.22 -16.96 -1.50
N ILE A 19 2.05 -17.04 -2.83
CA ILE A 19 1.13 -18.00 -3.48
C ILE A 19 1.46 -19.44 -3.07
N GLU A 20 2.73 -19.84 -3.13
CA GLU A 20 3.15 -21.18 -2.72
C GLU A 20 2.90 -21.43 -1.22
N THR A 21 3.08 -20.41 -0.40
CA THR A 21 2.78 -20.49 1.03
C THR A 21 1.29 -20.65 1.28
N LEU A 22 0.45 -19.89 0.58
CA LEU A 22 -1.01 -19.96 0.69
C LEU A 22 -1.58 -21.34 0.27
N LYS A 23 -0.97 -21.97 -0.73
CA LYS A 23 -1.35 -23.34 -1.15
C LYS A 23 -1.02 -24.43 -0.13
N THR A 24 0.01 -24.22 0.68
CA THR A 24 0.59 -25.27 1.53
C THR A 24 0.41 -25.06 3.03
N LYS A 25 0.06 -23.87 3.48
CA LYS A 25 -0.03 -23.48 4.88
C LYS A 25 -1.43 -22.99 5.25
N ASN A 26 -1.78 -23.13 6.52
CA ASN A 26 -3.02 -22.60 7.07
C ASN A 26 -2.87 -21.08 7.35
N ILE A 27 -2.82 -20.30 6.29
CA ILE A 27 -2.74 -18.83 6.29
C ILE A 27 -3.87 -18.29 5.42
N THR A 28 -4.52 -17.25 5.86
CA THR A 28 -5.46 -16.46 5.05
C THR A 28 -4.78 -15.14 4.66
N ALA A 29 -4.85 -14.77 3.39
CA ALA A 29 -4.34 -13.48 2.92
C ALA A 29 -5.47 -12.51 2.55
N LEU A 30 -5.24 -11.22 2.86
CA LEU A 30 -6.07 -10.11 2.45
C LEU A 30 -5.17 -9.13 1.70
N LEU A 31 -5.38 -9.01 0.38
CA LEU A 31 -4.49 -8.28 -0.51
C LEU A 31 -5.25 -7.17 -1.21
N ASP A 32 -4.73 -5.95 -1.11
CA ASP A 32 -5.23 -4.77 -1.83
C ASP A 32 -4.27 -4.30 -2.93
N VAL A 33 -3.07 -4.88 -2.96
CA VAL A 33 -2.00 -4.53 -3.90
C VAL A 33 -1.31 -5.80 -4.43
N TYR A 34 -0.76 -5.72 -5.64
CA TYR A 34 -0.23 -6.85 -6.41
C TYR A 34 1.06 -6.46 -7.13
N ASP A 35 1.87 -7.45 -7.51
CA ASP A 35 3.07 -7.22 -8.31
C ASP A 35 2.73 -6.57 -9.65
N LYS A 36 1.63 -7.00 -10.26
CA LYS A 36 1.09 -6.43 -11.50
C LYS A 36 -0.33 -5.95 -11.28
N GLU A 37 -0.56 -4.67 -11.54
CA GLU A 37 -1.87 -4.03 -11.43
C GLU A 37 -2.33 -3.45 -12.77
N PRO A 38 -3.60 -3.64 -13.16
CA PRO A 38 -4.63 -4.46 -12.50
C PRO A 38 -4.23 -5.92 -12.41
N LEU A 39 -4.72 -6.63 -11.35
CA LEU A 39 -4.45 -8.06 -11.18
C LEU A 39 -4.85 -8.83 -12.45
N PRO A 40 -3.92 -9.59 -13.07
CA PRO A 40 -4.23 -10.36 -14.28
C PRO A 40 -5.32 -11.40 -14.03
N GLN A 41 -6.18 -11.63 -15.02
CA GLN A 41 -7.29 -12.60 -14.90
C GLN A 41 -6.82 -14.05 -14.75
N ASP A 42 -5.61 -14.35 -15.17
CA ASP A 42 -4.95 -15.66 -15.05
C ASP A 42 -4.07 -15.76 -13.78
N SER A 43 -4.14 -14.78 -12.87
CA SER A 43 -3.42 -14.84 -11.61
C SER A 43 -3.88 -16.02 -10.75
N GLU A 44 -2.91 -16.78 -10.25
CA GLU A 44 -3.17 -17.91 -9.35
C GLU A 44 -3.84 -17.47 -8.02
N LEU A 45 -3.72 -16.22 -7.64
CA LEU A 45 -4.39 -15.66 -6.46
C LEU A 45 -5.92 -15.75 -6.55
N ILE A 46 -6.49 -15.63 -7.77
CA ILE A 46 -7.94 -15.62 -7.98
C ILE A 46 -8.60 -16.96 -7.64
N GLY A 47 -7.87 -18.05 -7.75
CA GLY A 47 -8.40 -19.40 -7.51
C GLY A 47 -8.23 -19.92 -6.08
N LEU A 48 -7.61 -19.14 -5.18
CA LEU A 48 -7.33 -19.57 -3.82
C LEU A 48 -8.49 -19.21 -2.85
N GLU A 49 -9.03 -20.22 -2.15
CA GLU A 49 -10.15 -20.04 -1.20
C GLU A 49 -9.76 -19.24 0.06
N ASN A 50 -8.47 -19.24 0.39
CA ASN A 50 -7.92 -18.55 1.55
C ASN A 50 -7.33 -17.17 1.20
N VAL A 51 -7.78 -16.55 0.10
CA VAL A 51 -7.36 -15.21 -0.32
C VAL A 51 -8.57 -14.32 -0.52
N ILE A 52 -8.52 -13.12 0.04
CA ILE A 52 -9.49 -12.05 -0.16
C ILE A 52 -8.80 -10.94 -0.94
N LEU A 53 -9.31 -10.63 -2.13
CA LEU A 53 -8.73 -9.67 -3.07
C LEU A 53 -9.53 -8.38 -3.11
N PHE A 54 -8.84 -7.25 -3.05
CA PHE A 54 -9.42 -5.91 -3.19
C PHE A 54 -8.76 -5.17 -4.37
N PRO A 55 -9.46 -4.24 -5.02
CA PRO A 55 -8.98 -3.58 -6.23
C PRO A 55 -8.17 -2.29 -5.94
N HIS A 56 -7.16 -2.35 -5.07
CA HIS A 56 -6.31 -1.23 -4.67
C HIS A 56 -7.13 -0.03 -4.14
N MET A 57 -7.95 -0.28 -3.13
CA MET A 57 -8.89 0.69 -2.58
C MET A 57 -8.62 1.08 -1.11
N ALA A 58 -7.60 0.52 -0.47
CA ALA A 58 -7.27 0.78 0.93
C ALA A 58 -6.58 2.13 1.20
N GLY A 59 -6.48 2.99 0.19
CA GLY A 59 -5.96 4.36 0.31
C GLY A 59 -6.88 5.29 1.13
N PRO A 60 -6.53 6.58 1.24
CA PRO A 60 -7.32 7.53 2.01
C PRO A 60 -8.76 7.62 1.49
N THR A 61 -9.70 7.49 2.39
CA THR A 61 -11.14 7.68 2.11
C THR A 61 -11.42 9.13 1.68
N TYR A 62 -12.56 9.36 1.02
CA TYR A 62 -12.93 10.67 0.49
C TYR A 62 -12.86 11.78 1.57
N ASP A 63 -13.37 11.51 2.77
CA ASP A 63 -13.35 12.42 3.92
C ASP A 63 -11.94 12.71 4.48
N ARG A 64 -10.97 11.84 4.20
CA ARG A 64 -9.57 12.02 4.63
C ARG A 64 -8.70 12.77 3.63
N ARG A 65 -9.05 12.72 2.34
CA ARG A 65 -8.28 13.38 1.27
C ARG A 65 -8.20 14.88 1.47
N GLU A 66 -9.30 15.53 1.85
CA GLU A 66 -9.32 16.96 2.15
C GLU A 66 -8.30 17.33 3.24
N LYS A 67 -8.27 16.57 4.34
CA LYS A 67 -7.35 16.83 5.46
C LYS A 67 -5.88 16.67 5.06
N ILE A 68 -5.56 15.72 4.19
CA ILE A 68 -4.20 15.54 3.67
C ILE A 68 -3.82 16.73 2.79
N THR A 69 -4.70 17.16 1.90
CA THR A 69 -4.48 18.30 1.02
C THR A 69 -4.27 19.58 1.81
N LEU A 70 -5.08 19.85 2.84
CA LEU A 70 -4.95 21.03 3.70
C LEU A 70 -3.60 21.07 4.42
N LYS A 71 -3.08 19.93 4.88
CA LYS A 71 -1.74 19.86 5.50
C LYS A 71 -0.62 20.22 4.51
N LEU A 72 -0.73 19.80 3.26
CA LEU A 72 0.26 20.16 2.24
C LEU A 72 0.17 21.65 1.86
N ILE A 73 -1.03 22.20 1.80
CA ILE A 73 -1.24 23.65 1.58
C ILE A 73 -0.66 24.46 2.74
N ASP A 74 -0.85 24.02 3.99
CA ASP A 74 -0.25 24.68 5.16
C ASP A 74 1.28 24.73 5.05
N ASP A 75 1.92 23.64 4.65
CA ASP A 75 3.38 23.62 4.44
C ASP A 75 3.83 24.57 3.30
N ILE A 76 3.06 24.71 2.24
CA ILE A 76 3.35 25.71 1.18
C ILE A 76 3.31 27.12 1.76
N VAL A 77 2.28 27.45 2.54
CA VAL A 77 2.14 28.76 3.19
C VAL A 77 3.27 29.01 4.18
N ARG A 78 3.68 27.99 4.95
CA ARG A 78 4.83 28.06 5.85
C ARG A 78 6.13 28.33 5.11
N PHE A 79 6.34 27.65 4.00
CA PHE A 79 7.52 27.84 3.15
C PHE A 79 7.63 29.28 2.67
N GLU A 80 6.54 29.87 2.18
CA GLU A 80 6.52 31.28 1.74
C GLU A 80 6.80 32.28 2.87
N LYS A 81 6.44 31.95 4.10
CA LYS A 81 6.70 32.77 5.30
C LYS A 81 8.08 32.53 5.91
N GLY A 82 8.85 31.58 5.40
CA GLY A 82 10.14 31.18 5.98
C GLY A 82 10.01 30.46 7.32
N GLU A 83 8.87 29.82 7.58
CA GLU A 83 8.59 28.99 8.76
C GLU A 83 9.02 27.55 8.54
N ASP A 84 9.22 26.80 9.64
CA ASP A 84 9.52 25.36 9.56
C ASP A 84 8.34 24.56 8.98
N LEU A 85 8.63 23.64 8.06
CA LEU A 85 7.65 22.73 7.49
C LEU A 85 7.34 21.59 8.45
N LEU A 86 6.08 21.13 8.47
CA LEU A 86 5.62 20.10 9.41
C LEU A 86 5.58 18.67 8.81
N ASN A 87 5.47 18.56 7.49
CA ASN A 87 5.27 17.29 6.81
C ASN A 87 6.43 16.96 5.86
N VAL A 88 7.65 17.31 6.23
CA VAL A 88 8.85 17.05 5.41
C VAL A 88 9.25 15.59 5.52
N VAL A 89 9.57 15.00 4.37
CA VAL A 89 10.25 13.72 4.28
C VAL A 89 11.74 13.99 4.09
N ASP A 90 12.57 13.63 5.04
CA ASP A 90 14.01 13.76 4.92
C ASP A 90 14.60 12.74 3.93
N LYS A 91 15.84 12.96 3.51
CA LYS A 91 16.51 12.13 2.52
C LYS A 91 16.65 10.67 2.97
N GLU A 92 16.91 10.44 4.24
CA GLU A 92 17.08 9.08 4.79
C GLU A 92 15.75 8.31 4.74
N THR A 93 14.67 8.96 5.13
CA THR A 93 13.31 8.41 5.03
C THR A 93 12.92 8.18 3.58
N ALA A 94 13.19 9.15 2.69
CA ALA A 94 12.87 9.04 1.27
C ALA A 94 13.54 7.84 0.59
N ILE A 95 14.79 7.53 0.95
CA ILE A 95 15.52 6.36 0.41
C ILE A 95 14.85 5.04 0.82
N LYS A 96 14.21 4.99 1.98
CA LYS A 96 13.52 3.80 2.49
C LYS A 96 12.08 3.67 1.98
N MET A 97 11.54 4.70 1.34
CA MET A 97 10.19 4.67 0.79
C MET A 97 10.14 3.83 -0.48
N THR A 98 9.07 3.06 -0.64
CA THR A 98 8.83 2.30 -1.87
C THR A 98 8.57 3.26 -3.02
N VAL A 99 9.35 3.14 -4.08
CA VAL A 99 9.10 3.85 -5.34
C VAL A 99 7.93 3.14 -6.02
N ALA A 100 6.89 3.90 -6.31
CA ALA A 100 5.72 3.38 -7.02
C ALA A 100 6.03 3.16 -8.50
#